data_83213fbe8bdcebd19517101e6a326742
#
_entry.id   83213fbe8bdcebd19517101e6a326742
#
_cell.length_a   1.000
_cell.length_b   1.000
_cell.length_c   1.000
_cell.angle_alpha   90.00
_cell.angle_beta   90.00
_cell.angle_gamma   90.00
#
_symmetry.space_group_name_H-M   'P 1'
#
loop_
_entity.id
_entity.type
_entity.pdbx_description
1 polymer ?
#
loop_
_entity_poly.entity_id
_entity_poly.type
_entity_poly.pdbx_seq_one_letter_code
_entity_poly.pdbx_strand_id
1 'polypeptide(L)'
;MALSREQMAQRVAREMQDGYYVNLGIGIPTLVANYIPEGMEVMLQSENGLLGMGAFPTEAEVDADMINAGKQTVTARIGASIFSSAESFAMIRGGHIDLTVLGAFEVDVEGNIASWMIPGKLVKGMGGAMDLVAGAENIIVTMTHASKDGESKLLPRCSLPLTGAGCIKRVLTDLAYLEIQDGAFILKERAPGVSVEEIIAKTAGKLIVPDHVPEMQFAAQ
;
A
#
# COMPACT_ATOMS: atom_id res chain seq x y z
N MET A 1 13.92 -13.89 8.39
CA MET A 1 12.50 -14.27 8.66
C MET A 1 11.61 -13.27 7.95
N ALA A 2 10.48 -13.69 7.33
CA ALA A 2 9.56 -12.78 6.66
C ALA A 2 9.05 -11.69 7.63
N LEU A 3 8.82 -10.48 7.14
CA LEU A 3 8.28 -9.37 7.93
C LEU A 3 6.86 -9.69 8.40
N SER A 4 6.53 -9.27 9.61
CA SER A 4 5.14 -9.20 10.06
C SER A 4 4.38 -8.07 9.34
N ARG A 5 3.06 -8.08 9.44
CA ARG A 5 2.21 -7.01 8.86
C ARG A 5 2.54 -5.65 9.48
N GLU A 6 2.82 -5.63 10.76
CA GLU A 6 3.21 -4.45 11.53
C GLU A 6 4.57 -3.92 11.06
N GLN A 7 5.55 -4.79 10.84
CA GLN A 7 6.86 -4.41 10.30
C GLN A 7 6.74 -3.85 8.87
N MET A 8 5.89 -4.46 8.03
CA MET A 8 5.60 -3.90 6.71
C MET A 8 4.99 -2.49 6.81
N ALA A 9 4.03 -2.29 7.70
CA ALA A 9 3.42 -0.98 7.93
C ALA A 9 4.45 0.05 8.45
N GLN A 10 5.31 -0.33 9.38
CA GLN A 10 6.43 0.52 9.86
C GLN A 10 7.37 0.92 8.74
N ARG A 11 7.71 -0.02 7.83
CA ARG A 11 8.60 0.30 6.70
C ARG A 11 7.94 1.29 5.75
N VAL A 12 6.64 1.11 5.43
CA VAL A 12 5.90 2.04 4.56
C VAL A 12 5.78 3.42 5.18
N ALA A 13 5.54 3.52 6.49
CA ALA A 13 5.41 4.80 7.18
C ALA A 13 6.63 5.73 6.99
N ARG A 14 7.81 5.18 6.71
CA ARG A 14 9.02 5.96 6.41
C ARG A 14 9.00 6.68 5.07
N GLU A 15 8.08 6.33 4.18
CA GLU A 15 7.89 7.00 2.89
C GLU A 15 6.96 8.21 3.01
N MET A 16 6.34 8.42 4.17
CA MET A 16 5.52 9.60 4.43
C MET A 16 6.38 10.82 4.68
N GLN A 17 5.89 11.97 4.28
CA GLN A 17 6.51 13.26 4.52
C GLN A 17 5.51 14.19 5.22
N ASP A 18 6.05 15.17 5.92
CA ASP A 18 5.24 16.19 6.57
C ASP A 18 4.39 16.96 5.57
N GLY A 19 3.12 17.17 5.89
CA GLY A 19 2.15 17.81 5.01
C GLY A 19 1.49 16.91 3.96
N TYR A 20 1.84 15.61 3.89
CA TYR A 20 1.25 14.70 2.89
C TYR A 20 -0.24 14.44 3.12
N TYR A 21 -0.97 14.39 2.02
CA TYR A 21 -2.32 13.83 1.93
C TYR A 21 -2.20 12.36 1.51
N VAL A 22 -2.64 11.45 2.38
CA VAL A 22 -2.39 10.02 2.24
C VAL A 22 -3.69 9.23 2.23
N ASN A 23 -3.86 8.36 1.23
CA ASN A 23 -4.92 7.36 1.22
C ASN A 23 -4.35 5.97 1.54
N LEU A 24 -4.98 5.28 2.50
CA LEU A 24 -4.58 3.95 2.94
C LEU A 24 -5.65 2.93 2.56
N GLY A 25 -5.29 1.99 1.70
CA GLY A 25 -6.12 0.85 1.34
C GLY A 25 -6.42 -0.07 2.54
N ILE A 26 -7.30 -1.03 2.33
CA ILE A 26 -7.76 -1.97 3.36
C ILE A 26 -6.70 -3.05 3.62
N GLY A 27 -6.52 -3.44 4.87
CA GLY A 27 -5.65 -4.54 5.29
C GLY A 27 -4.30 -4.07 5.83
N ILE A 28 -3.16 -4.49 5.24
CA ILE A 28 -1.83 -4.02 5.67
C ILE A 28 -1.71 -2.50 5.56
N PRO A 29 -2.17 -1.86 4.48
CA PRO A 29 -2.11 -0.40 4.36
C PRO A 29 -2.74 0.35 5.54
N THR A 30 -3.88 -0.11 6.05
CA THR A 30 -4.56 0.55 7.19
C THR A 30 -3.68 0.64 8.43
N LEU A 31 -2.80 -0.34 8.66
CA LEU A 31 -1.91 -0.36 9.83
C LEU A 31 -0.85 0.76 9.77
N VAL A 32 -0.55 1.30 8.60
CA VAL A 32 0.49 2.33 8.42
C VAL A 32 0.17 3.58 9.24
N ALA A 33 -1.11 3.91 9.42
CA ALA A 33 -1.55 5.03 10.25
C ALA A 33 -1.02 4.98 11.69
N ASN A 34 -0.77 3.79 12.23
CA ASN A 34 -0.27 3.60 13.60
C ASN A 34 1.23 3.91 13.75
N TYR A 35 1.94 4.12 12.63
CA TYR A 35 3.39 4.26 12.59
C TYR A 35 3.85 5.59 11.96
N ILE A 36 2.92 6.53 11.81
CA ILE A 36 3.26 7.91 11.42
C ILE A 36 4.21 8.48 12.49
N PRO A 37 5.39 8.99 12.13
CA PRO A 37 6.34 9.53 13.08
C PRO A 37 5.73 10.63 13.94
N GLU A 38 6.07 10.65 15.22
CA GLU A 38 5.63 11.70 16.14
C GLU A 38 6.11 13.07 15.65
N GLY A 39 5.22 14.06 15.68
CA GLY A 39 5.51 15.41 15.18
C GLY A 39 5.37 15.58 13.66
N MET A 40 5.10 14.52 12.91
CA MET A 40 4.79 14.60 11.49
C MET A 40 3.29 14.85 11.28
N GLU A 41 2.93 15.86 10.53
CA GLU A 41 1.55 16.13 10.14
C GLU A 41 1.22 15.45 8.82
N VAL A 42 0.43 14.40 8.88
CA VAL A 42 -0.11 13.69 7.71
C VAL A 42 -1.63 13.77 7.74
N MET A 43 -2.21 14.14 6.62
CA MET A 43 -3.67 14.22 6.47
C MET A 43 -4.19 12.94 5.83
N LEU A 44 -4.80 12.06 6.62
CA LEU A 44 -5.38 10.82 6.12
C LEU A 44 -6.73 11.09 5.44
N GLN A 45 -6.87 10.64 4.20
CA GLN A 45 -8.09 10.73 3.41
C GLN A 45 -8.75 9.35 3.32
N SER A 46 -10.05 9.32 3.49
CA SER A 46 -10.89 8.16 3.20
C SER A 46 -11.82 8.47 2.02
N GLU A 47 -11.81 7.63 0.99
CA GLU A 47 -12.48 7.91 -0.29
C GLU A 47 -14.00 8.04 -0.17
N ASN A 48 -14.62 7.57 0.90
CA ASN A 48 -16.05 7.78 1.17
C ASN A 48 -16.41 9.23 1.53
N GLY A 49 -15.44 10.11 1.75
CA GLY A 49 -15.64 11.55 1.92
C GLY A 49 -15.17 12.12 3.26
N LEU A 50 -14.10 11.60 3.83
CA LEU A 50 -13.48 12.12 5.04
C LEU A 50 -12.02 12.48 4.78
N LEU A 51 -11.65 13.73 5.06
CA LEU A 51 -10.27 14.19 5.11
C LEU A 51 -9.92 14.60 6.54
N GLY A 52 -8.81 14.11 7.06
CA GLY A 52 -8.45 14.25 8.47
C GLY A 52 -9.01 13.11 9.34
N MET A 53 -9.01 11.90 8.79
CA MET A 53 -9.36 10.70 9.54
C MET A 53 -8.42 10.55 10.75
N GLY A 54 -9.02 10.33 11.93
CA GLY A 54 -8.33 10.12 13.20
C GLY A 54 -8.16 8.64 13.56
N ALA A 55 -7.86 8.40 14.81
CA ALA A 55 -7.70 7.06 15.38
C ALA A 55 -9.02 6.29 15.44
N PHE A 56 -8.94 5.00 15.71
CA PHE A 56 -10.12 4.21 16.06
C PHE A 56 -10.71 4.73 17.40
N PRO A 57 -12.05 4.88 17.47
CA PRO A 57 -12.70 5.38 18.68
C PRO A 57 -12.64 4.35 19.82
N THR A 58 -12.67 4.85 21.05
CA THR A 58 -13.03 4.04 22.21
C THR A 58 -14.54 3.73 22.19
N GLU A 59 -15.00 2.77 22.99
CA GLU A 59 -16.45 2.44 23.06
C GLU A 59 -17.34 3.65 23.36
N ALA A 60 -16.84 4.62 24.13
CA ALA A 60 -17.58 5.83 24.50
C ALA A 60 -17.62 6.89 23.36
N GLU A 61 -16.73 6.79 22.39
CA GLU A 61 -16.58 7.75 21.28
C GLU A 61 -17.16 7.22 19.96
N VAL A 62 -17.63 5.96 19.92
CA VAL A 62 -18.14 5.34 18.71
C VAL A 62 -19.32 6.12 18.16
N ASP A 63 -19.16 6.60 16.93
CA ASP A 63 -20.23 7.11 16.08
C ASP A 63 -20.40 6.14 14.89
N ALA A 64 -21.59 5.53 14.80
CA ALA A 64 -21.89 4.54 13.77
C ALA A 64 -21.88 5.10 12.35
N ASP A 65 -22.10 6.41 12.20
CA ASP A 65 -22.11 7.10 10.91
C ASP A 65 -20.70 7.57 10.51
N MET A 66 -19.75 7.63 11.46
CA MET A 66 -18.37 8.01 11.20
C MET A 66 -17.52 6.78 10.87
N ILE A 67 -17.51 6.39 9.61
CA ILE A 67 -16.79 5.21 9.12
C ILE A 67 -15.79 5.54 8.02
N ASN A 68 -14.70 4.77 7.96
CA ASN A 68 -13.78 4.79 6.84
C ASN A 68 -14.30 3.95 5.65
N ALA A 69 -13.60 3.98 4.52
CA ALA A 69 -13.92 3.19 3.33
C ALA A 69 -13.90 1.66 3.58
N GLY A 70 -13.18 1.21 4.61
CA GLY A 70 -13.17 -0.18 5.09
C GLY A 70 -14.35 -0.54 6.00
N LYS A 71 -15.31 0.38 6.20
CA LYS A 71 -16.48 0.25 7.09
C LYS A 71 -16.14 0.07 8.57
N GLN A 72 -14.98 0.56 8.97
CA GLN A 72 -14.58 0.61 10.37
C GLN A 72 -14.91 1.99 10.93
N THR A 73 -15.43 2.04 12.16
CA THR A 73 -15.65 3.33 12.85
C THR A 73 -14.31 4.02 13.11
N VAL A 74 -14.27 5.32 12.84
CA VAL A 74 -13.09 6.16 13.02
C VAL A 74 -13.49 7.47 13.69
N THR A 75 -12.51 8.18 14.26
CA THR A 75 -12.70 9.56 14.70
C THR A 75 -12.30 10.53 13.61
N ALA A 76 -12.74 11.78 13.74
CA ALA A 76 -12.25 12.89 12.93
C ALA A 76 -11.30 13.75 13.75
N ARG A 77 -10.16 14.15 13.17
CA ARG A 77 -9.24 15.10 13.80
C ARG A 77 -9.86 16.50 13.84
N ILE A 78 -9.41 17.34 14.76
CA ILE A 78 -9.77 18.77 14.74
C ILE A 78 -9.32 19.37 13.42
N GLY A 79 -10.23 20.04 12.71
CA GLY A 79 -9.98 20.57 11.36
C GLY A 79 -10.29 19.59 10.23
N ALA A 80 -10.79 18.39 10.53
CA ALA A 80 -11.25 17.45 9.51
C ALA A 80 -12.40 18.03 8.69
N SER A 81 -12.53 17.55 7.45
CA SER A 81 -13.59 17.91 6.53
C SER A 81 -14.36 16.68 6.08
N ILE A 82 -15.70 16.80 6.04
CA ILE A 82 -16.61 15.77 5.52
C ILE A 82 -17.28 16.33 4.28
N PHE A 83 -17.28 15.55 3.21
CA PHE A 83 -17.80 15.95 1.91
C PHE A 83 -18.35 14.74 1.15
N SER A 84 -18.96 14.98 0.00
CA SER A 84 -19.51 13.90 -0.80
C SER A 84 -18.42 12.97 -1.35
N SER A 85 -18.77 11.71 -1.61
CA SER A 85 -17.86 10.80 -2.30
C SER A 85 -17.47 11.32 -3.68
N ALA A 86 -18.34 12.05 -4.37
CA ALA A 86 -18.03 12.67 -5.65
C ALA A 86 -16.88 13.68 -5.54
N GLU A 87 -16.88 14.54 -4.52
CA GLU A 87 -15.79 15.48 -4.23
C GLU A 87 -14.51 14.74 -3.81
N SER A 88 -14.64 13.68 -3.01
CA SER A 88 -13.51 12.83 -2.61
C SER A 88 -12.80 12.22 -3.82
N PHE A 89 -13.56 11.63 -4.76
CA PHE A 89 -12.99 11.09 -5.99
C PHE A 89 -12.47 12.17 -6.94
N ALA A 90 -13.09 13.37 -6.98
CA ALA A 90 -12.54 14.50 -7.71
C ALA A 90 -11.18 14.94 -7.15
N MET A 91 -11.01 14.93 -5.83
CA MET A 91 -9.73 15.19 -5.15
C MET A 91 -8.66 14.16 -5.54
N ILE A 92 -9.00 12.87 -5.53
CA ILE A 92 -8.10 11.79 -5.97
C ILE A 92 -7.68 11.99 -7.43
N ARG A 93 -8.65 12.13 -8.35
CA ARG A 93 -8.39 12.30 -9.79
C ARG A 93 -7.71 13.63 -10.12
N GLY A 94 -7.89 14.64 -9.29
CA GLY A 94 -7.24 15.95 -9.41
C GLY A 94 -5.76 15.96 -8.99
N GLY A 95 -5.20 14.81 -8.54
CA GLY A 95 -3.81 14.72 -8.13
C GLY A 95 -3.52 15.34 -6.76
N HIS A 96 -4.54 15.40 -5.88
CA HIS A 96 -4.37 15.97 -4.53
C HIS A 96 -4.05 14.92 -3.45
N ILE A 97 -3.68 13.72 -3.85
CA ILE A 97 -3.21 12.66 -2.96
C ILE A 97 -1.72 12.42 -3.23
N ASP A 98 -0.88 12.79 -2.28
CA ASP A 98 0.57 12.68 -2.40
C ASP A 98 1.05 11.23 -2.35
N LEU A 99 0.39 10.40 -1.54
CA LEU A 99 0.73 8.99 -1.37
C LEU A 99 -0.52 8.13 -1.21
N THR A 100 -0.59 7.04 -1.97
CA THR A 100 -1.53 5.96 -1.69
C THR A 100 -0.80 4.65 -1.42
N VAL A 101 -1.30 3.87 -0.46
CA VAL A 101 -0.78 2.54 -0.13
C VAL A 101 -1.86 1.52 -0.42
N LEU A 102 -1.59 0.58 -1.31
CA LEU A 102 -2.56 -0.40 -1.80
C LEU A 102 -2.11 -1.84 -1.54
N GLY A 103 -3.07 -2.72 -1.32
CA GLY A 103 -2.84 -4.16 -1.38
C GLY A 103 -2.96 -4.68 -2.82
N ALA A 104 -2.25 -5.77 -3.16
CA ALA A 104 -2.35 -6.40 -4.47
C ALA A 104 -2.33 -7.94 -4.38
N PHE A 105 -2.84 -8.58 -5.45
CA PHE A 105 -2.67 -10.01 -5.70
C PHE A 105 -1.42 -10.26 -6.53
N GLU A 106 -1.17 -9.41 -7.55
CA GLU A 106 -0.04 -9.49 -8.46
C GLU A 106 0.46 -8.09 -8.83
N VAL A 107 1.77 -7.99 -9.04
CA VAL A 107 2.42 -6.83 -9.67
C VAL A 107 3.44 -7.37 -10.67
N ASP A 108 3.61 -6.70 -11.80
CA ASP A 108 4.59 -7.10 -12.81
C ASP A 108 5.68 -6.05 -13.06
N VAL A 109 6.66 -6.45 -13.86
CA VAL A 109 7.85 -5.65 -14.17
C VAL A 109 7.57 -4.37 -14.96
N GLU A 110 6.38 -4.27 -15.58
CA GLU A 110 5.92 -3.07 -16.30
C GLU A 110 5.18 -2.10 -15.34
N GLY A 111 5.05 -2.45 -14.06
CA GLY A 111 4.31 -1.64 -13.09
C GLY A 111 2.79 -1.77 -13.17
N ASN A 112 2.30 -2.86 -13.77
CA ASN A 112 0.89 -3.20 -13.73
C ASN A 112 0.52 -3.79 -12.37
N ILE A 113 -0.72 -3.55 -11.92
CA ILE A 113 -1.25 -4.05 -10.66
C ILE A 113 -2.59 -4.77 -10.88
N ALA A 114 -2.77 -5.92 -10.24
CA ALA A 114 -4.03 -6.65 -10.15
C ALA A 114 -4.42 -6.85 -8.68
N SER A 115 -5.57 -6.32 -8.27
CA SER A 115 -5.95 -6.30 -6.84
C SER A 115 -7.42 -6.58 -6.56
N TRP A 116 -8.29 -6.67 -7.57
CA TRP A 116 -9.72 -6.65 -7.35
C TRP A 116 -10.45 -7.97 -7.65
N MET A 117 -9.88 -8.83 -8.49
CA MET A 117 -10.53 -10.09 -8.89
C MET A 117 -9.52 -11.21 -9.13
N ILE A 118 -9.90 -12.42 -8.68
CA ILE A 118 -9.30 -13.69 -9.08
C ILE A 118 -10.43 -14.47 -9.78
N PRO A 119 -10.38 -14.64 -11.12
CA PRO A 119 -11.46 -15.27 -11.87
C PRO A 119 -11.86 -16.64 -11.32
N GLY A 120 -13.17 -16.88 -11.18
CA GLY A 120 -13.71 -18.12 -10.65
C GLY A 120 -13.50 -18.38 -9.15
N LYS A 121 -12.77 -17.50 -8.43
CA LYS A 121 -12.39 -17.71 -7.03
C LYS A 121 -12.81 -16.57 -6.10
N LEU A 122 -12.57 -15.33 -6.51
CA LEU A 122 -12.78 -14.16 -5.65
C LEU A 122 -13.04 -12.91 -6.48
N VAL A 123 -14.11 -12.18 -6.14
CA VAL A 123 -14.35 -10.82 -6.63
C VAL A 123 -14.52 -9.90 -5.43
N LYS A 124 -13.52 -9.07 -5.17
CA LYS A 124 -13.60 -8.04 -4.11
C LYS A 124 -14.29 -6.76 -4.58
N GLY A 125 -14.37 -6.58 -5.90
CA GLY A 125 -14.72 -5.32 -6.50
C GLY A 125 -13.53 -4.35 -6.54
N MET A 126 -13.59 -3.41 -7.47
CA MET A 126 -12.49 -2.48 -7.70
C MET A 126 -12.45 -1.33 -6.69
N GLY A 127 -13.60 -0.97 -6.08
CA GLY A 127 -13.69 0.16 -5.16
C GLY A 127 -13.07 1.42 -5.75
N GLY A 128 -12.37 2.20 -4.93
CA GLY A 128 -11.62 3.38 -5.33
C GLY A 128 -10.22 3.11 -5.91
N ALA A 129 -9.79 1.84 -5.96
CA ALA A 129 -8.40 1.54 -6.32
C ALA A 129 -8.02 1.99 -7.73
N MET A 130 -8.94 1.89 -8.71
CA MET A 130 -8.68 2.34 -10.09
C MET A 130 -8.51 3.86 -10.18
N ASP A 131 -9.23 4.62 -9.38
CA ASP A 131 -9.08 6.08 -9.31
C ASP A 131 -7.77 6.47 -8.60
N LEU A 132 -7.43 5.76 -7.52
CA LEU A 132 -6.19 5.98 -6.77
C LEU A 132 -4.96 5.71 -7.62
N VAL A 133 -4.93 4.62 -8.40
CA VAL A 133 -3.78 4.32 -9.28
C VAL A 133 -3.67 5.26 -10.47
N ALA A 134 -4.75 5.93 -10.84
CA ALA A 134 -4.77 6.92 -11.91
C ALA A 134 -4.44 8.34 -11.43
N GLY A 135 -4.75 8.68 -10.17
CA GLY A 135 -4.69 10.06 -9.67
C GLY A 135 -3.64 10.33 -8.60
N ALA A 136 -3.23 9.33 -7.81
CA ALA A 136 -2.24 9.57 -6.76
C ALA A 136 -0.83 9.76 -7.35
N GLU A 137 -0.09 10.71 -6.79
CA GLU A 137 1.27 11.03 -7.26
C GLU A 137 2.25 9.89 -6.98
N ASN A 138 2.19 9.34 -5.78
CA ASN A 138 3.04 8.22 -5.36
C ASN A 138 2.20 7.04 -4.92
N ILE A 139 2.57 5.85 -5.40
CA ILE A 139 1.87 4.61 -5.07
C ILE A 139 2.86 3.59 -4.52
N ILE A 140 2.53 3.01 -3.36
CA ILE A 140 3.27 1.88 -2.78
C ILE A 140 2.31 0.70 -2.68
N VAL A 141 2.70 -0.42 -3.25
CA VAL A 141 1.97 -1.68 -3.08
C VAL A 141 2.54 -2.44 -1.88
N THR A 142 1.66 -2.97 -1.02
CA THR A 142 2.05 -3.87 0.08
C THR A 142 1.37 -5.22 -0.09
N MET A 143 2.14 -6.30 -0.14
CA MET A 143 1.62 -7.66 -0.31
C MET A 143 2.61 -8.71 0.18
N THR A 144 2.19 -9.98 0.31
CA THR A 144 3.15 -11.08 0.48
C THR A 144 3.90 -11.33 -0.83
N HIS A 145 5.17 -11.68 -0.75
CA HIS A 145 6.05 -11.91 -1.91
C HIS A 145 5.58 -13.09 -2.78
N ALA A 146 5.10 -14.12 -2.10
CA ALA A 146 4.56 -15.32 -2.74
C ALA A 146 3.19 -15.69 -2.18
N SER A 147 2.49 -16.59 -2.87
CA SER A 147 1.27 -17.23 -2.41
C SER A 147 1.57 -18.23 -1.28
N LYS A 148 0.52 -18.79 -0.68
CA LYS A 148 0.65 -19.86 0.31
C LYS A 148 1.28 -21.13 -0.28
N ASP A 149 1.11 -21.32 -1.59
CA ASP A 149 1.64 -22.45 -2.33
C ASP A 149 3.06 -22.20 -2.85
N GLY A 150 3.65 -21.03 -2.52
CA GLY A 150 5.01 -20.65 -2.88
C GLY A 150 5.14 -19.98 -4.25
N GLU A 151 4.06 -19.76 -4.97
CA GLU A 151 4.10 -19.08 -6.26
C GLU A 151 4.34 -17.58 -6.11
N SER A 152 5.23 -17.04 -6.94
CA SER A 152 5.55 -15.62 -6.95
C SER A 152 4.33 -14.77 -7.29
N LYS A 153 4.23 -13.61 -6.64
CA LYS A 153 3.26 -12.56 -6.97
C LYS A 153 3.92 -11.38 -7.70
N LEU A 154 5.25 -11.42 -7.83
CA LEU A 154 6.07 -10.49 -8.60
C LEU A 154 6.39 -11.15 -9.94
N LEU A 155 5.69 -10.75 -10.99
CA LEU A 155 5.58 -11.49 -12.24
C LEU A 155 6.29 -10.79 -13.41
N PRO A 156 6.63 -11.51 -14.48
CA PRO A 156 7.00 -10.89 -15.74
C PRO A 156 5.84 -10.13 -16.38
N ARG A 157 4.60 -10.63 -16.16
CA ARG A 157 3.34 -10.04 -16.60
C ARG A 157 2.21 -10.52 -15.72
N CYS A 158 1.35 -9.61 -15.26
CA CYS A 158 0.15 -9.95 -14.51
C CYS A 158 -0.75 -10.92 -15.30
N SER A 159 -1.23 -11.95 -14.62
CA SER A 159 -2.16 -12.94 -15.17
C SER A 159 -3.62 -12.61 -14.84
N LEU A 160 -3.84 -11.85 -13.78
CA LEU A 160 -5.15 -11.44 -13.29
C LEU A 160 -5.62 -10.13 -13.95
N PRO A 161 -6.94 -9.86 -13.95
CA PRO A 161 -7.48 -8.59 -14.45
C PRO A 161 -6.87 -7.38 -13.73
N LEU A 162 -6.35 -6.45 -14.52
CA LEU A 162 -5.63 -5.30 -14.01
C LEU A 162 -6.55 -4.31 -13.28
N THR A 163 -6.02 -3.71 -12.23
CA THR A 163 -6.53 -2.52 -11.55
C THR A 163 -5.98 -1.25 -12.20
N GLY A 164 -4.71 -1.29 -12.60
CA GLY A 164 -4.02 -0.21 -13.29
C GLY A 164 -2.82 -0.74 -14.09
N ALA A 165 -2.42 0.01 -15.10
CA ALA A 165 -1.32 -0.33 -15.99
C ALA A 165 -0.20 0.71 -15.89
N GLY A 166 1.05 0.26 -15.72
CA GLY A 166 2.24 1.09 -15.73
C GLY A 166 2.30 2.16 -14.61
N CYS A 167 1.54 1.97 -13.52
CA CYS A 167 1.37 2.98 -12.49
C CYS A 167 2.16 2.69 -11.20
N ILE A 168 2.62 1.46 -11.00
CA ILE A 168 3.34 1.07 -9.79
C ILE A 168 4.84 1.23 -9.98
N LYS A 169 5.47 1.97 -9.08
CA LYS A 169 6.92 2.17 -9.04
C LYS A 169 7.58 1.52 -7.83
N ARG A 170 6.83 1.22 -6.77
CA ARG A 170 7.35 0.73 -5.49
C ARG A 170 6.49 -0.39 -4.94
N VAL A 171 7.13 -1.47 -4.50
CA VAL A 171 6.47 -2.63 -3.90
C VAL A 171 7.22 -3.02 -2.62
N LEU A 172 6.50 -3.09 -1.51
CA LEU A 172 6.97 -3.69 -0.27
C LEU A 172 6.29 -5.05 -0.10
N THR A 173 7.11 -6.07 0.02
CA THR A 173 6.65 -7.42 0.37
C THR A 173 7.13 -7.79 1.79
N ASP A 174 6.68 -8.92 2.28
CA ASP A 174 7.20 -9.50 3.52
C ASP A 174 8.67 -9.95 3.46
N LEU A 175 9.28 -9.96 2.25
CA LEU A 175 10.69 -10.33 2.06
C LEU A 175 11.58 -9.16 1.61
N ALA A 176 11.04 -8.20 0.87
CA ALA A 176 11.84 -7.19 0.19
C ALA A 176 11.09 -5.88 -0.07
N TYR A 177 11.82 -4.79 -0.16
CA TYR A 177 11.40 -3.54 -0.77
C TYR A 177 12.03 -3.42 -2.16
N LEU A 178 11.19 -3.19 -3.15
CA LEU A 178 11.57 -3.19 -4.55
C LEU A 178 11.07 -1.92 -5.23
N GLU A 179 11.86 -1.43 -6.18
CA GLU A 179 11.44 -0.44 -7.17
C GLU A 179 11.22 -1.12 -8.52
N ILE A 180 10.36 -0.54 -9.35
CA ILE A 180 10.13 -1.00 -10.72
C ILE A 180 10.69 0.06 -11.67
N GLN A 181 11.62 -0.35 -12.52
CA GLN A 181 12.22 0.52 -13.52
C GLN A 181 12.68 -0.32 -14.73
N ASP A 182 12.49 0.20 -15.92
CA ASP A 182 13.01 -0.37 -17.19
C ASP A 182 12.67 -1.86 -17.38
N GLY A 183 11.44 -2.25 -17.04
CA GLY A 183 10.96 -3.62 -17.17
C GLY A 183 11.60 -4.61 -16.22
N ALA A 184 12.01 -4.17 -15.03
CA ALA A 184 12.58 -5.00 -13.99
C ALA A 184 12.22 -4.53 -12.58
N PHE A 185 12.20 -5.45 -11.64
CA PHE A 185 12.25 -5.16 -10.21
C PHE A 185 13.70 -4.89 -9.80
N ILE A 186 13.94 -3.83 -9.05
CA ILE A 186 15.25 -3.51 -8.47
C ILE A 186 15.16 -3.75 -6.97
N LEU A 187 16.00 -4.64 -6.45
CA LEU A 187 16.03 -4.96 -5.02
C LEU A 187 16.71 -3.84 -4.23
N LYS A 188 15.94 -3.10 -3.44
CA LYS A 188 16.44 -1.95 -2.65
C LYS A 188 16.82 -2.33 -1.23
N GLU A 189 15.96 -3.14 -0.58
CA GLU A 189 16.16 -3.60 0.79
C GLU A 189 15.61 -5.02 0.94
N ARG A 190 16.16 -5.79 1.85
CA ARG A 190 15.68 -7.11 2.23
C ARG A 190 15.20 -7.15 3.68
N ALA A 191 14.27 -8.03 3.97
CA ALA A 191 13.84 -8.26 5.34
C ALA A 191 15.01 -8.83 6.20
N PRO A 192 15.08 -8.50 7.50
CA PRO A 192 16.15 -8.98 8.37
C PRO A 192 16.26 -10.51 8.36
N GLY A 193 17.48 -11.02 8.08
CA GLY A 193 17.78 -12.44 8.03
C GLY A 193 17.21 -13.19 6.82
N VAL A 194 16.64 -12.49 5.82
CA VAL A 194 16.28 -13.07 4.52
C VAL A 194 17.47 -12.92 3.57
N SER A 195 17.85 -13.99 2.90
CA SER A 195 18.95 -13.95 1.94
C SER A 195 18.51 -13.42 0.58
N VAL A 196 19.46 -12.88 -0.19
CA VAL A 196 19.21 -12.42 -1.56
C VAL A 196 18.81 -13.60 -2.45
N GLU A 197 19.40 -14.76 -2.25
CA GLU A 197 19.11 -15.99 -2.98
C GLU A 197 17.65 -16.43 -2.77
N GLU A 198 17.12 -16.29 -1.55
CA GLU A 198 15.72 -16.58 -1.26
C GLU A 198 14.79 -15.65 -2.02
N ILE A 199 15.11 -14.35 -2.09
CA ILE A 199 14.34 -13.37 -2.83
C ILE A 199 14.36 -13.67 -4.33
N ILE A 200 15.54 -13.98 -4.89
CA ILE A 200 15.69 -14.37 -6.30
C ILE A 200 14.82 -15.59 -6.60
N ALA A 201 14.90 -16.62 -5.78
CA ALA A 201 14.16 -17.87 -5.99
C ALA A 201 12.63 -17.70 -5.95
N LYS A 202 12.15 -16.68 -5.22
CA LYS A 202 10.72 -16.38 -5.06
C LYS A 202 10.20 -15.26 -5.99
N THR A 203 11.04 -14.65 -6.81
CA THR A 203 10.68 -13.60 -7.75
C THR A 203 10.65 -14.15 -9.17
N ALA A 204 9.47 -14.26 -9.79
CA ALA A 204 9.34 -14.77 -11.15
C ALA A 204 9.65 -13.69 -12.21
N GLY A 205 9.40 -12.42 -11.90
CA GLY A 205 9.75 -11.29 -12.75
C GLY A 205 11.25 -11.04 -12.80
N LYS A 206 11.73 -10.34 -13.84
CA LYS A 206 13.13 -9.94 -13.93
C LYS A 206 13.53 -9.12 -12.69
N LEU A 207 14.56 -9.58 -11.97
CA LEU A 207 15.08 -8.94 -10.77
C LEU A 207 16.51 -8.47 -11.00
N ILE A 208 16.78 -7.21 -10.73
CA ILE A 208 18.12 -6.63 -10.69
C ILE A 208 18.53 -6.52 -9.22
N VAL A 209 19.65 -7.12 -8.91
CA VAL A 209 20.24 -7.13 -7.56
C VAL A 209 21.48 -6.23 -7.60
N PRO A 210 21.51 -5.10 -6.88
CA PRO A 210 22.71 -4.29 -6.71
C PRO A 210 23.80 -5.04 -5.94
N ASP A 211 25.07 -4.58 -6.06
CA ASP A 211 26.21 -5.17 -5.35
C ASP A 211 26.02 -5.16 -3.82
N HIS A 212 25.26 -4.21 -3.29
CA HIS A 212 24.92 -4.11 -1.87
C HIS A 212 23.42 -3.94 -1.68
N VAL A 213 22.81 -4.86 -0.93
CA VAL A 213 21.41 -4.82 -0.54
C VAL A 213 21.31 -4.78 0.99
N PRO A 214 20.96 -3.61 1.57
CA PRO A 214 20.87 -3.47 3.01
C PRO A 214 19.68 -4.25 3.58
N GLU A 215 19.77 -4.62 4.86
CA GLU A 215 18.63 -5.09 5.63
C GLU A 215 17.78 -3.91 6.10
N MET A 216 16.45 -4.09 6.04
CA MET A 216 15.52 -3.15 6.66
C MET A 216 15.82 -3.06 8.16
N GLN A 217 15.90 -1.84 8.66
CA GLN A 217 16.09 -1.60 10.10
C GLN A 217 14.73 -1.34 10.75
N PHE A 218 14.52 -1.85 11.94
CA PHE A 218 13.34 -1.54 12.76
C PHE A 218 13.82 -1.08 14.13
N ALA A 219 13.10 -0.12 14.74
CA ALA A 219 13.37 0.24 16.12
C ALA A 219 13.20 -0.99 17.02
N ALA A 220 14.09 -1.18 17.97
CA ALA A 220 13.91 -2.20 19.00
C ALA A 220 12.59 -1.90 19.74
N GLN A 221 11.73 -2.90 19.82
CA GLN A 221 10.49 -2.84 20.61
C GLN A 221 10.82 -2.92 22.09
#